data_6e34cb190aa09ef4a5944e880623583e
#
_entry.id   6e34cb190aa09ef4a5944e880623583e
#
_cell.length_a   1.000
_cell.length_b   1.000
_cell.length_c   1.000
_cell.angle_alpha   90.00
_cell.angle_beta   90.00
_cell.angle_gamma   90.00
#
_symmetry.space_group_name_H-M   'P 1'
#
loop_
_entity.id
_entity.type
_entity.pdbx_description
1 polymer ?
#
loop_
_entity_poly.entity_id
_entity_poly.type
_entity_poly.pdbx_seq_one_letter_code
_entity_poly.pdbx_strand_id
1 'polypeptide(L)'
;MTTSPPTSPDPTAADASEAPPAALRSILELSRKRLTSTMLKMGEKKFRADQLWRSIYFDAAKSFDDMSTLSKSFRKTLAEKYTISTLEQAMFLTSADKSTSKALYKLHDGELIETVLMRYETDGHRRNRKTACISTQAGCALGCTFCATGQQGFRRNLTVGEIVGQVIEMQRIAYAEDEAQLAEGKRTKGELQGVTNVVFMGMGEPLANYKNVVAAIKVMNDGQGLNIGARHITVSTVGLIPQILQLAEEELQINLAISLHAPDNNTRSQTMPVNKRYPVEDLVRACHTYANATNRRIFFEYVLLKEQNDSVEQAQKLGRLLNGLHCHVNLIPVNPTKSGPFERTDLKAAKDFQGGLKQYGIPSTLRMEKGIDINAGCGQLRERAIDILGT
;
A
#
# COMPACT_ATOMS: atom_id res chain seq x y z
N MET A 1 10.19 -62.18 -49.23
CA MET A 1 9.21 -61.06 -48.99
C MET A 1 9.74 -60.26 -47.81
N THR A 2 10.42 -59.22 -48.12
CA THR A 2 11.06 -58.32 -47.18
C THR A 2 10.18 -57.08 -47.05
N THR A 3 9.56 -56.89 -45.85
CA THR A 3 8.75 -55.71 -45.54
C THR A 3 9.63 -54.67 -44.87
N SER A 4 9.77 -53.49 -45.48
CA SER A 4 10.43 -52.32 -44.95
C SER A 4 9.61 -51.69 -43.82
N PRO A 5 10.22 -51.07 -42.77
CA PRO A 5 9.50 -50.39 -41.70
C PRO A 5 9.07 -48.99 -42.17
N PRO A 6 8.01 -48.40 -41.55
CA PRO A 6 7.50 -47.11 -41.93
C PRO A 6 8.41 -45.98 -41.40
N THR A 7 8.62 -44.98 -42.28
CA THR A 7 9.36 -43.76 -42.00
C THR A 7 8.62 -42.89 -40.98
N SER A 8 9.32 -42.45 -39.92
CA SER A 8 8.88 -41.45 -38.95
C SER A 8 8.77 -40.07 -39.59
N PRO A 9 7.81 -39.21 -39.19
CA PRO A 9 7.69 -37.86 -39.71
C PRO A 9 8.77 -36.91 -39.16
N ASP A 10 9.22 -36.04 -40.04
CA ASP A 10 10.24 -34.99 -39.85
C ASP A 10 9.82 -33.98 -38.76
N PRO A 11 10.63 -33.65 -37.74
CA PRO A 11 10.27 -32.73 -36.66
C PRO A 11 10.59 -31.23 -36.97
N THR A 12 10.62 -30.81 -38.23
CA THR A 12 10.95 -29.41 -38.59
C THR A 12 9.79 -28.53 -39.05
N ALA A 13 8.61 -28.71 -38.52
CA ALA A 13 7.52 -27.74 -38.63
C ALA A 13 7.13 -27.23 -37.22
N ALA A 14 8.08 -26.61 -36.52
CA ALA A 14 7.77 -25.79 -35.36
C ALA A 14 7.15 -24.49 -35.89
N ASP A 15 5.86 -24.38 -35.65
CA ASP A 15 5.05 -23.18 -35.84
C ASP A 15 5.75 -22.02 -35.11
N ALA A 16 6.17 -21.02 -35.88
CA ALA A 16 6.70 -19.77 -35.33
C ALA A 16 5.53 -19.02 -34.71
N SER A 17 5.17 -19.39 -33.45
CA SER A 17 4.26 -18.58 -32.65
C SER A 17 4.88 -17.20 -32.53
N GLU A 18 4.23 -16.19 -33.13
CA GLU A 18 4.57 -14.79 -32.96
C GLU A 18 4.78 -14.49 -31.49
N ALA A 19 5.97 -14.01 -31.12
CA ALA A 19 6.26 -13.54 -29.78
C ALA A 19 5.17 -12.49 -29.40
N PRO A 20 4.58 -12.57 -28.21
CA PRO A 20 3.56 -11.63 -27.81
C PRO A 20 4.07 -10.20 -28.01
N PRO A 21 3.24 -9.28 -28.53
CA PRO A 21 3.67 -7.91 -28.77
C PRO A 21 4.23 -7.33 -27.47
N ALA A 22 5.38 -6.68 -27.56
CA ALA A 22 6.04 -6.07 -26.41
C ALA A 22 5.03 -5.20 -25.64
N ALA A 23 4.79 -5.51 -24.36
CA ALA A 23 3.82 -4.83 -23.54
C ALA A 23 4.07 -3.31 -23.57
N LEU A 24 3.03 -2.51 -23.82
CA LEU A 24 3.11 -1.07 -23.86
C LEU A 24 3.67 -0.53 -22.53
N ARG A 25 4.56 0.42 -22.62
CA ARG A 25 5.16 1.04 -21.44
C ARG A 25 4.12 1.85 -20.67
N SER A 26 4.06 1.71 -19.35
CA SER A 26 3.18 2.55 -18.55
C SER A 26 3.64 4.01 -18.53
N ILE A 27 2.72 4.94 -18.79
CA ILE A 27 2.97 6.37 -18.66
C ILE A 27 3.15 6.80 -17.21
N LEU A 28 2.63 6.00 -16.25
CA LEU A 28 2.75 6.23 -14.81
C LEU A 28 4.20 6.07 -14.29
N GLU A 29 5.08 5.46 -15.09
CA GLU A 29 6.52 5.37 -14.78
C GLU A 29 7.28 6.69 -15.03
N LEU A 30 6.63 7.66 -15.67
CA LEU A 30 7.24 8.92 -16.00
C LEU A 30 7.01 9.93 -14.87
N SER A 31 8.08 10.38 -14.22
CA SER A 31 7.99 11.57 -13.38
C SER A 31 7.53 12.77 -14.22
N ARG A 32 6.93 13.80 -13.60
CA ARG A 32 6.45 15.00 -14.30
C ARG A 32 7.53 15.63 -15.18
N LYS A 33 8.79 15.67 -14.69
CA LYS A 33 9.93 16.17 -15.48
C LYS A 33 10.19 15.30 -16.71
N ARG A 34 10.17 13.97 -16.58
CA ARG A 34 10.33 13.04 -17.70
C ARG A 34 9.17 13.13 -18.67
N LEU A 35 7.93 13.22 -18.17
CA LEU A 35 6.74 13.41 -19.01
C LEU A 35 6.87 14.67 -19.86
N THR A 36 7.25 15.82 -19.26
CA THR A 36 7.50 17.07 -19.98
C THR A 36 8.55 16.89 -21.10
N SER A 37 9.69 16.26 -20.77
CA SER A 37 10.74 15.99 -21.75
C SER A 37 10.24 15.07 -22.88
N THR A 38 9.41 14.09 -22.57
CA THR A 38 8.82 13.17 -23.55
C THR A 38 7.86 13.90 -24.48
N MET A 39 6.99 14.78 -23.96
CA MET A 39 6.08 15.59 -24.77
C MET A 39 6.84 16.49 -25.75
N LEU A 40 7.89 17.16 -25.27
CA LEU A 40 8.74 18.00 -26.14
C LEU A 40 9.41 17.18 -27.26
N LYS A 41 9.91 15.97 -26.98
CA LYS A 41 10.47 15.06 -28.00
C LYS A 41 9.45 14.58 -29.04
N MET A 42 8.15 14.55 -28.65
CA MET A 42 7.04 14.23 -29.55
C MET A 42 6.55 15.45 -30.37
N GLY A 43 7.24 16.60 -30.25
CA GLY A 43 6.85 17.84 -30.94
C GLY A 43 5.74 18.62 -30.24
N GLU A 44 5.31 18.20 -29.07
CA GLU A 44 4.25 18.85 -28.31
C GLU A 44 4.77 19.98 -27.42
N LYS A 45 3.91 20.94 -27.10
CA LYS A 45 4.25 22.05 -26.20
C LYS A 45 4.27 21.60 -24.74
N LYS A 46 5.09 22.26 -23.89
CA LYS A 46 5.27 21.93 -22.46
C LYS A 46 3.94 21.77 -21.70
N PHE A 47 2.97 22.66 -21.95
CA PHE A 47 1.68 22.62 -21.23
C PHE A 47 0.85 21.35 -21.50
N ARG A 48 1.16 20.60 -22.58
CA ARG A 48 0.51 19.31 -22.86
C ARG A 48 0.88 18.26 -21.82
N ALA A 49 2.08 18.33 -21.27
CA ALA A 49 2.48 17.46 -20.14
C ALA A 49 1.65 17.76 -18.89
N ASP A 50 1.36 19.04 -18.62
CA ASP A 50 0.53 19.43 -17.48
C ASP A 50 -0.93 19.00 -17.65
N GLN A 51 -1.48 19.14 -18.87
CA GLN A 51 -2.81 18.63 -19.19
C GLN A 51 -2.90 17.11 -19.01
N LEU A 52 -1.92 16.38 -19.56
CA LEU A 52 -1.86 14.92 -19.44
C LEU A 52 -1.70 14.48 -17.98
N TRP A 53 -0.81 15.16 -17.23
CA TRP A 53 -0.60 14.90 -15.80
C TRP A 53 -1.90 15.08 -15.01
N ARG A 54 -2.60 16.20 -15.21
CA ARG A 54 -3.87 16.48 -14.57
C ARG A 54 -4.93 15.43 -14.91
N SER A 55 -5.08 15.11 -16.19
CA SER A 55 -6.07 14.10 -16.61
C SER A 55 -5.82 12.73 -16.00
N ILE A 56 -4.56 12.30 -15.89
CA ILE A 56 -4.22 11.01 -15.30
C ILE A 56 -4.49 11.02 -13.78
N TYR A 57 -3.96 12.01 -13.07
CA TYR A 57 -3.87 11.94 -11.60
C TYR A 57 -5.02 12.66 -10.89
N PHE A 58 -5.48 13.80 -11.42
CA PHE A 58 -6.58 14.55 -10.81
C PHE A 58 -7.95 14.07 -11.30
N ASP A 59 -8.10 13.97 -12.64
CA ASP A 59 -9.37 13.55 -13.26
C ASP A 59 -9.53 12.02 -13.23
N ALA A 60 -8.47 11.27 -12.90
CA ALA A 60 -8.40 9.81 -12.85
C ALA A 60 -8.87 9.12 -14.16
N ALA A 61 -8.51 9.69 -15.31
CA ALA A 61 -8.87 9.18 -16.62
C ALA A 61 -8.51 7.70 -16.78
N LYS A 62 -9.43 6.89 -17.35
CA LYS A 62 -9.22 5.45 -17.55
C LYS A 62 -8.45 5.15 -18.83
N SER A 63 -8.61 6.02 -19.84
CA SER A 63 -7.98 5.88 -21.14
C SER A 63 -7.53 7.24 -21.66
N PHE A 64 -6.69 7.25 -22.71
CA PHE A 64 -6.36 8.51 -23.39
C PHE A 64 -7.58 9.12 -24.10
N ASP A 65 -8.59 8.32 -24.44
CA ASP A 65 -9.81 8.81 -25.08
C ASP A 65 -10.67 9.67 -24.17
N ASP A 66 -10.58 9.50 -22.86
CA ASP A 66 -11.26 10.32 -21.87
C ASP A 66 -10.69 11.75 -21.78
N MET A 67 -9.50 11.99 -22.36
CA MET A 67 -8.76 13.25 -22.25
C MET A 67 -9.19 14.26 -23.32
N SER A 68 -10.39 14.82 -23.21
CA SER A 68 -10.98 15.72 -24.21
C SER A 68 -10.16 16.99 -24.48
N THR A 69 -9.29 17.40 -23.55
CA THR A 69 -8.37 18.55 -23.70
C THR A 69 -7.21 18.29 -24.66
N LEU A 70 -6.98 17.03 -25.05
CA LEU A 70 -5.98 16.61 -26.02
C LEU A 70 -6.62 16.35 -27.39
N SER A 71 -5.92 16.66 -28.48
CA SER A 71 -6.41 16.36 -29.84
C SER A 71 -6.56 14.84 -30.04
N LYS A 72 -7.53 14.46 -30.89
CA LYS A 72 -7.76 13.04 -31.22
C LYS A 72 -6.51 12.35 -31.78
N SER A 73 -5.75 13.03 -32.65
CA SER A 73 -4.50 12.50 -33.21
C SER A 73 -3.46 12.25 -32.14
N PHE A 74 -3.30 13.19 -31.19
CA PHE A 74 -2.32 13.05 -30.10
C PHE A 74 -2.70 11.94 -29.13
N ARG A 75 -4.00 11.79 -28.78
CA ARG A 75 -4.49 10.67 -27.96
C ARG A 75 -4.17 9.32 -28.60
N LYS A 76 -4.37 9.19 -29.91
CA LYS A 76 -4.02 7.99 -30.68
C LYS A 76 -2.52 7.72 -30.60
N THR A 77 -1.68 8.72 -30.82
CA THR A 77 -0.21 8.59 -30.73
C THR A 77 0.24 8.16 -29.31
N LEU A 78 -0.44 8.65 -28.28
CA LEU A 78 -0.16 8.22 -26.90
C LEU A 78 -0.55 6.75 -26.66
N ALA A 79 -1.72 6.34 -27.13
CA ALA A 79 -2.23 4.97 -26.99
C ALA A 79 -1.37 3.93 -27.74
N GLU A 80 -0.72 4.32 -28.85
CA GLU A 80 0.22 3.46 -29.58
C GLU A 80 1.55 3.24 -28.82
N LYS A 81 1.91 4.13 -27.88
CA LYS A 81 3.23 4.11 -27.20
C LYS A 81 3.14 3.78 -25.71
N TYR A 82 2.01 4.06 -25.09
CA TYR A 82 1.83 3.99 -23.66
C TYR A 82 0.51 3.36 -23.27
N THR A 83 0.48 2.81 -22.06
CA THR A 83 -0.75 2.48 -21.33
C THR A 83 -0.87 3.33 -20.08
N ILE A 84 -2.10 3.63 -19.66
CA ILE A 84 -2.36 4.28 -18.35
C ILE A 84 -2.50 3.21 -17.25
N SER A 85 -3.10 2.06 -17.57
CA SER A 85 -3.28 1.00 -16.59
C SER A 85 -2.06 0.10 -16.50
N THR A 86 -1.60 -0.15 -15.28
CA THR A 86 -0.58 -1.15 -14.95
C THR A 86 -1.17 -2.34 -14.19
N LEU A 87 -2.47 -2.28 -13.91
CA LEU A 87 -3.17 -3.18 -13.02
C LEU A 87 -4.41 -3.75 -13.74
N GLU A 88 -4.51 -5.07 -13.80
CA GLU A 88 -5.69 -5.79 -14.26
C GLU A 88 -6.49 -6.22 -13.03
N GLN A 89 -7.73 -5.75 -12.87
CA GLN A 89 -8.56 -6.13 -11.74
C GLN A 89 -9.04 -7.56 -11.88
N ALA A 90 -8.48 -8.48 -11.10
CA ALA A 90 -8.87 -9.88 -11.08
C ALA A 90 -10.07 -10.14 -10.15
N MET A 91 -10.20 -9.38 -9.05
CA MET A 91 -11.31 -9.52 -8.10
C MET A 91 -11.59 -8.18 -7.40
N PHE A 92 -12.85 -7.99 -7.01
CA PHE A 92 -13.28 -6.87 -6.16
C PHE A 92 -14.30 -7.35 -5.14
N LEU A 93 -14.04 -7.08 -3.86
CA LEU A 93 -14.90 -7.46 -2.75
C LEU A 93 -15.24 -6.21 -1.93
N THR A 94 -16.46 -6.15 -1.42
CA THR A 94 -16.89 -5.11 -0.49
C THR A 94 -17.46 -5.76 0.76
N SER A 95 -17.08 -5.25 1.94
CA SER A 95 -17.58 -5.72 3.24
C SER A 95 -19.09 -5.52 3.37
N ALA A 96 -19.73 -6.33 4.18
CA ALA A 96 -21.20 -6.29 4.39
C ALA A 96 -21.67 -4.91 4.86
N ASP A 97 -20.87 -4.22 5.69
CA ASP A 97 -21.13 -2.86 6.18
C ASP A 97 -20.74 -1.76 5.17
N LYS A 98 -20.25 -2.13 3.98
CA LYS A 98 -19.75 -1.24 2.91
C LYS A 98 -18.61 -0.30 3.34
N SER A 99 -18.07 -0.45 4.54
CA SER A 99 -16.99 0.40 5.04
C SER A 99 -15.64 0.11 4.40
N THR A 100 -15.47 -1.07 3.79
CA THR A 100 -14.20 -1.52 3.23
C THR A 100 -14.41 -2.21 1.89
N SER A 101 -13.55 -1.90 0.92
CA SER A 101 -13.46 -2.66 -0.33
C SER A 101 -12.03 -3.11 -0.55
N LYS A 102 -11.87 -4.33 -1.07
CA LYS A 102 -10.58 -4.93 -1.41
C LYS A 102 -10.56 -5.32 -2.88
N ALA A 103 -9.55 -4.87 -3.60
CA ALA A 103 -9.27 -5.26 -4.98
C ALA A 103 -8.04 -6.16 -5.03
N LEU A 104 -8.12 -7.22 -5.82
CA LEU A 104 -6.99 -8.05 -6.24
C LEU A 104 -6.62 -7.63 -7.65
N TYR A 105 -5.37 -7.25 -7.85
CA TYR A 105 -4.82 -6.87 -9.14
C TYR A 105 -3.78 -7.86 -9.61
N LYS A 106 -3.87 -8.21 -10.89
CA LYS A 106 -2.84 -8.95 -11.62
C LYS A 106 -1.91 -7.95 -12.30
N LEU A 107 -0.62 -8.14 -12.14
CA LEU A 107 0.44 -7.34 -12.76
C LEU A 107 0.81 -7.94 -14.12
N HIS A 108 1.57 -7.20 -14.91
CA HIS A 108 1.97 -7.60 -16.28
C HIS A 108 2.75 -8.91 -16.35
N ASP A 109 3.41 -9.30 -15.28
CA ASP A 109 4.18 -10.56 -15.15
C ASP A 109 3.40 -11.69 -14.47
N GLY A 110 2.10 -11.48 -14.22
CA GLY A 110 1.22 -12.43 -13.57
C GLY A 110 1.22 -12.41 -12.05
N GLU A 111 2.13 -11.64 -11.42
CA GLU A 111 2.10 -11.47 -9.96
C GLU A 111 0.83 -10.77 -9.49
N LEU A 112 0.40 -11.12 -8.29
CA LEU A 112 -0.85 -10.62 -7.70
C LEU A 112 -0.58 -9.71 -6.51
N ILE A 113 -1.29 -8.60 -6.45
CA ILE A 113 -1.26 -7.67 -5.30
C ILE A 113 -2.67 -7.30 -4.87
N GLU A 114 -2.82 -6.98 -3.60
CA GLU A 114 -4.08 -6.49 -3.05
C GLU A 114 -3.98 -5.03 -2.62
N THR A 115 -5.08 -4.31 -2.79
CA THR A 115 -5.26 -2.92 -2.39
C THR A 115 -6.60 -2.77 -1.68
N VAL A 116 -6.65 -1.99 -0.61
CA VAL A 116 -7.87 -1.83 0.20
C VAL A 116 -8.28 -0.36 0.25
N LEU A 117 -9.56 -0.08 0.04
CA LEU A 117 -10.18 1.21 0.28
C LEU A 117 -11.04 1.15 1.54
N MET A 118 -10.70 1.96 2.54
CA MET A 118 -11.42 2.07 3.80
C MET A 118 -12.14 3.41 3.88
N ARG A 119 -13.42 3.37 4.24
CA ARG A 119 -14.29 4.54 4.39
C ARG A 119 -14.55 4.79 5.87
N TYR A 120 -14.34 6.02 6.30
CA TYR A 120 -14.62 6.47 7.66
C TYR A 120 -15.62 7.63 7.56
N GLU A 121 -16.85 7.33 7.87
CA GLU A 121 -17.89 8.33 8.03
C GLU A 121 -17.73 9.00 9.39
N THR A 122 -18.02 10.26 9.45
CA THR A 122 -18.00 11.05 10.68
C THR A 122 -19.38 11.60 10.97
N ASP A 123 -19.63 11.89 12.23
CA ASP A 123 -20.87 12.43 12.77
C ASP A 123 -21.14 13.91 12.41
N GLY A 124 -20.66 14.37 11.27
CA GLY A 124 -20.92 15.71 10.73
C GLY A 124 -19.94 16.80 11.16
N HIS A 125 -19.13 16.59 12.21
CA HIS A 125 -18.15 17.58 12.69
C HIS A 125 -16.76 17.48 12.04
N ARG A 126 -16.48 16.39 11.34
CA ARG A 126 -15.21 16.16 10.61
C ARG A 126 -15.50 15.75 9.16
N ARG A 127 -14.57 16.04 8.27
CA ARG A 127 -14.66 15.54 6.89
C ARG A 127 -14.57 14.02 6.87
N ASN A 128 -15.40 13.37 6.07
CA ASN A 128 -15.30 11.95 5.81
C ASN A 128 -13.91 11.63 5.28
N ARG A 129 -13.40 10.46 5.64
CA ARG A 129 -12.07 10.03 5.23
C ARG A 129 -12.16 8.76 4.41
N LYS A 130 -11.53 8.76 3.22
CA LYS A 130 -11.33 7.58 2.39
C LYS A 130 -9.83 7.28 2.35
N THR A 131 -9.42 6.13 2.87
CA THR A 131 -8.01 5.74 3.00
C THR A 131 -7.72 4.58 2.07
N ALA A 132 -6.76 4.76 1.15
CA ALA A 132 -6.20 3.68 0.35
C ALA A 132 -5.03 3.02 1.11
N CYS A 133 -5.12 1.71 1.34
CA CYS A 133 -4.04 0.88 1.85
C CYS A 133 -3.42 0.14 0.67
N ILE A 134 -2.16 0.46 0.37
CA ILE A 134 -1.48 0.06 -0.86
C ILE A 134 -0.29 -0.84 -0.60
N SER A 135 0.01 -1.70 -1.58
CA SER A 135 1.13 -2.62 -1.60
C SER A 135 2.37 -1.98 -2.24
N THR A 136 3.56 -2.44 -1.84
CA THR A 136 4.85 -1.96 -2.35
C THR A 136 5.72 -3.06 -2.95
N GLN A 137 5.35 -4.31 -2.72
CA GLN A 137 6.03 -5.49 -3.23
C GLN A 137 4.98 -6.55 -3.59
N ALA A 138 5.31 -7.42 -4.54
CA ALA A 138 4.65 -8.70 -4.69
C ALA A 138 5.32 -9.67 -3.70
N GLY A 139 4.57 -10.05 -2.64
CA GLY A 139 5.12 -10.77 -1.49
C GLY A 139 5.95 -9.90 -0.55
N CYS A 140 6.68 -10.53 0.39
CA CYS A 140 7.53 -9.85 1.37
C CYS A 140 8.65 -10.77 1.87
N ALA A 141 9.89 -10.25 1.95
CA ALA A 141 11.06 -11.03 2.40
C ALA A 141 11.23 -11.07 3.93
N LEU A 142 10.41 -10.35 4.70
CA LEU A 142 10.68 -10.10 6.13
C LEU A 142 10.26 -11.25 7.05
N GLY A 143 9.39 -12.16 6.58
CA GLY A 143 9.03 -13.39 7.28
C GLY A 143 8.34 -13.20 8.63
N CYS A 144 7.60 -12.08 8.84
CA CYS A 144 6.82 -11.88 10.07
C CYS A 144 5.78 -12.99 10.22
N THR A 145 5.79 -13.70 11.36
CA THR A 145 5.02 -14.95 11.56
C THR A 145 3.51 -14.75 11.65
N PHE A 146 3.05 -13.55 11.98
CA PHE A 146 1.63 -13.17 12.06
C PHE A 146 1.09 -12.58 10.75
N CYS A 147 1.89 -12.52 9.68
CA CYS A 147 1.50 -11.85 8.42
C CYS A 147 1.48 -12.84 7.26
N ALA A 148 0.30 -13.03 6.65
CA ALA A 148 0.12 -13.93 5.50
C ALA A 148 1.07 -13.58 4.34
N THR A 149 1.25 -12.29 4.03
CA THR A 149 2.20 -11.84 2.98
C THR A 149 3.64 -12.23 3.32
N GLY A 150 4.06 -12.12 4.59
CA GLY A 150 5.40 -12.50 5.04
C GLY A 150 5.68 -14.00 4.92
N GLN A 151 4.66 -14.84 5.06
CA GLN A 151 4.76 -16.29 4.93
C GLN A 151 4.88 -16.76 3.48
N GLN A 152 4.45 -15.97 2.50
CA GLN A 152 4.45 -16.32 1.07
C GLN A 152 5.78 -16.03 0.37
N GLY A 153 6.72 -15.38 1.05
CA GLY A 153 8.01 -14.97 0.50
C GLY A 153 7.94 -13.77 -0.44
N PHE A 154 9.10 -13.37 -0.93
CA PHE A 154 9.29 -12.20 -1.79
C PHE A 154 9.37 -12.62 -3.26
N ARG A 155 8.72 -11.86 -4.13
CA ARG A 155 8.84 -12.00 -5.59
C ARG A 155 9.64 -10.84 -6.18
N ARG A 156 9.09 -9.63 -6.11
CA ARG A 156 9.76 -8.41 -6.58
C ARG A 156 9.21 -7.13 -5.95
N ASN A 157 9.97 -6.08 -6.11
CA ASN A 157 9.50 -4.73 -5.82
C ASN A 157 8.47 -4.27 -6.87
N LEU A 158 7.48 -3.51 -6.44
CA LEU A 158 6.58 -2.80 -7.36
C LEU A 158 7.28 -1.56 -7.93
N THR A 159 6.95 -1.24 -9.16
CA THR A 159 7.39 -0.01 -9.82
C THR A 159 6.63 1.21 -9.30
N VAL A 160 7.07 2.41 -9.66
CA VAL A 160 6.36 3.66 -9.31
C VAL A 160 4.94 3.65 -9.88
N GLY A 161 4.79 3.24 -11.14
CA GLY A 161 3.50 3.16 -11.82
C GLY A 161 2.55 2.15 -11.16
N GLU A 162 3.04 0.99 -10.74
CA GLU A 162 2.23 0.00 -10.03
C GLU A 162 1.81 0.47 -8.64
N ILE A 163 2.67 1.21 -7.92
CA ILE A 163 2.33 1.78 -6.60
C ILE A 163 1.28 2.89 -6.75
N VAL A 164 1.50 3.85 -7.64
CA VAL A 164 0.58 4.98 -7.85
C VAL A 164 -0.71 4.53 -8.52
N GLY A 165 -0.63 3.56 -9.42
CA GLY A 165 -1.79 2.95 -10.09
C GLY A 165 -2.83 2.44 -9.10
N GLN A 166 -2.41 1.83 -7.98
CA GLN A 166 -3.33 1.39 -6.93
C GLN A 166 -4.14 2.57 -6.36
N VAL A 167 -3.49 3.72 -6.14
CA VAL A 167 -4.19 4.91 -5.62
C VAL A 167 -5.16 5.46 -6.65
N ILE A 168 -4.79 5.48 -7.95
CA ILE A 168 -5.66 5.93 -9.04
C ILE A 168 -6.90 5.03 -9.16
N GLU A 169 -6.75 3.70 -9.06
CA GLU A 169 -7.89 2.80 -9.08
C GLU A 169 -8.84 3.04 -7.88
N MET A 170 -8.29 3.21 -6.67
CA MET A 170 -9.11 3.54 -5.50
C MET A 170 -9.77 4.93 -5.62
N GLN A 171 -9.10 5.88 -6.28
CA GLN A 171 -9.64 7.20 -6.58
C GLN A 171 -10.87 7.12 -7.51
N ARG A 172 -10.79 6.29 -8.56
CA ARG A 172 -11.90 6.04 -9.50
C ARG A 172 -13.12 5.48 -8.77
N ILE A 173 -12.90 4.50 -7.90
CA ILE A 173 -13.97 3.90 -7.08
C ILE A 173 -14.57 4.96 -6.17
N ALA A 174 -13.73 5.72 -5.46
CA ALA A 174 -14.17 6.75 -4.53
C ALA A 174 -14.95 7.87 -5.22
N TYR A 175 -14.58 8.27 -6.44
CA TYR A 175 -15.32 9.27 -7.23
C TYR A 175 -16.66 8.72 -7.71
N ALA A 176 -16.72 7.49 -8.21
CA ALA A 176 -17.98 6.88 -8.63
C ALA A 176 -19.00 6.78 -7.49
N GLU A 177 -18.53 6.49 -6.28
CA GLU A 177 -19.38 6.48 -5.07
C GLU A 177 -19.88 7.88 -4.71
N ASP A 178 -19.02 8.89 -4.77
CA ASP A 178 -19.38 10.27 -4.47
C ASP A 178 -20.37 10.81 -5.52
N GLU A 179 -20.18 10.48 -6.81
CA GLU A 179 -21.10 10.85 -7.89
C GLU A 179 -22.49 10.20 -7.71
N ALA A 180 -22.53 8.91 -7.31
CA ALA A 180 -23.77 8.22 -7.01
C ALA A 180 -24.51 8.90 -5.84
N GLN A 181 -23.81 9.27 -4.77
CA GLN A 181 -24.39 9.99 -3.63
C GLN A 181 -24.87 11.42 -4.00
N LEU A 182 -24.16 12.08 -4.92
CA LEU A 182 -24.57 13.36 -5.48
C LEU A 182 -25.88 13.23 -6.27
N ALA A 183 -25.99 12.21 -7.12
CA ALA A 183 -27.18 11.93 -7.92
C ALA A 183 -28.41 11.60 -7.02
N GLU A 184 -28.18 10.98 -5.86
CA GLU A 184 -29.20 10.70 -4.85
C GLU A 184 -29.53 11.89 -3.96
N GLY A 185 -28.89 13.06 -4.16
CA GLY A 185 -29.08 14.27 -3.33
C GLY A 185 -28.49 14.17 -1.92
N LYS A 186 -27.68 13.14 -1.64
CA LYS A 186 -27.04 12.92 -0.34
C LYS A 186 -25.75 13.72 -0.16
N ARG A 187 -25.22 14.33 -1.25
CA ARG A 187 -24.02 15.16 -1.27
C ARG A 187 -24.17 16.35 -2.20
N THR A 188 -23.32 17.35 -2.03
CA THR A 188 -23.16 18.48 -2.94
C THR A 188 -21.87 18.35 -3.74
N LYS A 189 -21.79 19.06 -4.90
CA LYS A 189 -20.59 19.02 -5.76
C LYS A 189 -19.28 19.38 -5.04
N GLY A 190 -19.34 20.23 -4.01
CA GLY A 190 -18.17 20.62 -3.21
C GLY A 190 -17.67 19.56 -2.22
N GLU A 191 -18.43 18.46 -2.05
CA GLU A 191 -18.11 17.38 -1.11
C GLU A 191 -17.49 16.15 -1.79
N LEU A 192 -17.26 16.19 -3.11
CA LEU A 192 -16.53 15.15 -3.82
C LEU A 192 -15.06 15.16 -3.38
N GLN A 193 -14.61 14.13 -2.70
CA GLN A 193 -13.30 14.12 -2.07
C GLN A 193 -12.35 13.06 -2.62
N GLY A 194 -12.88 11.99 -3.20
CA GLY A 194 -12.03 10.87 -3.62
C GLY A 194 -11.23 10.26 -2.45
N VAL A 195 -10.04 9.77 -2.75
CA VAL A 195 -9.08 9.27 -1.74
C VAL A 195 -8.46 10.45 -0.99
N THR A 196 -8.57 10.44 0.33
CA THR A 196 -8.05 11.52 1.19
C THR A 196 -6.74 11.15 1.88
N ASN A 197 -6.49 9.87 2.09
CA ASN A 197 -5.33 9.35 2.82
C ASN A 197 -4.76 8.12 2.13
N VAL A 198 -3.45 7.95 2.23
CA VAL A 198 -2.75 6.74 1.75
C VAL A 198 -1.92 6.16 2.88
N VAL A 199 -2.00 4.84 3.06
CA VAL A 199 -1.15 4.10 4.00
C VAL A 199 -0.42 2.99 3.25
N PHE A 200 0.90 2.95 3.38
CA PHE A 200 1.75 1.89 2.86
C PHE A 200 1.80 0.75 3.89
N MET A 201 0.67 0.06 4.02
CA MET A 201 0.44 -1.03 4.99
C MET A 201 -0.15 -2.28 4.31
N GLY A 202 -0.09 -2.34 2.98
CA GLY A 202 -0.45 -3.49 2.18
C GLY A 202 0.68 -4.51 2.13
N MET A 203 0.84 -5.18 0.98
CA MET A 203 1.86 -6.21 0.80
C MET A 203 3.26 -5.58 0.64
N GLY A 204 4.25 -6.17 1.32
CA GLY A 204 5.65 -5.79 1.23
C GLY A 204 6.14 -4.83 2.31
N GLU A 205 7.47 -4.65 2.36
CA GLU A 205 8.16 -3.68 3.21
C GLU A 205 8.47 -2.42 2.38
N PRO A 206 7.82 -1.28 2.65
CA PRO A 206 8.01 -0.08 1.84
C PRO A 206 9.46 0.41 1.77
N LEU A 207 10.19 0.36 2.88
CA LEU A 207 11.57 0.85 2.91
C LEU A 207 12.57 -0.12 2.24
N ALA A 208 12.18 -1.37 1.96
CA ALA A 208 12.95 -2.25 1.08
C ALA A 208 12.79 -1.88 -0.40
N ASN A 209 11.72 -1.15 -0.75
CA ASN A 209 11.50 -0.58 -2.09
C ASN A 209 11.65 0.96 -2.08
N TYR A 210 12.63 1.46 -1.35
CA TYR A 210 12.79 2.86 -0.95
C TYR A 210 12.64 3.86 -2.11
N LYS A 211 13.40 3.66 -3.19
CA LYS A 211 13.44 4.61 -4.32
C LYS A 211 12.08 4.77 -5.00
N ASN A 212 11.37 3.66 -5.24
CA ASN A 212 10.06 3.69 -5.87
C ASN A 212 8.99 4.25 -4.94
N VAL A 213 9.06 3.92 -3.65
CA VAL A 213 8.13 4.45 -2.63
C VAL A 213 8.26 5.95 -2.49
N VAL A 214 9.49 6.49 -2.35
CA VAL A 214 9.71 7.94 -2.28
C VAL A 214 9.26 8.65 -3.56
N ALA A 215 9.55 8.07 -4.74
CA ALA A 215 9.08 8.63 -6.00
C ALA A 215 7.55 8.63 -6.10
N ALA A 216 6.88 7.55 -5.68
CA ALA A 216 5.42 7.46 -5.64
C ALA A 216 4.80 8.48 -4.68
N ILE A 217 5.40 8.68 -3.49
CA ILE A 217 4.96 9.71 -2.53
C ILE A 217 5.02 11.11 -3.16
N LYS A 218 6.10 11.43 -3.88
CA LYS A 218 6.25 12.73 -4.58
C LYS A 218 5.16 12.92 -5.65
N VAL A 219 4.77 11.86 -6.38
CA VAL A 219 3.65 11.90 -7.32
C VAL A 219 2.31 12.11 -6.61
N MET A 220 2.06 11.36 -5.52
CA MET A 220 0.81 11.48 -4.74
C MET A 220 0.65 12.86 -4.10
N ASN A 221 1.76 13.49 -3.70
CA ASN A 221 1.76 14.79 -3.04
C ASN A 221 1.79 15.98 -4.04
N ASP A 222 1.93 15.73 -5.36
CA ASP A 222 1.93 16.79 -6.37
C ASP A 222 0.58 17.52 -6.41
N GLY A 223 0.60 18.84 -6.16
CA GLY A 223 -0.62 19.66 -6.06
C GLY A 223 -1.40 19.81 -7.38
N GLN A 224 -0.82 19.46 -8.53
CA GLN A 224 -1.48 19.42 -9.83
C GLN A 224 -1.89 17.99 -10.26
N GLY A 225 -1.63 17.02 -9.39
CA GLY A 225 -1.98 15.62 -9.58
C GLY A 225 -2.98 15.12 -8.55
N LEU A 226 -2.64 14.06 -7.82
CA LEU A 226 -3.49 13.47 -6.77
C LEU A 226 -3.72 14.42 -5.58
N ASN A 227 -2.82 15.37 -5.35
CA ASN A 227 -2.91 16.39 -4.33
C ASN A 227 -3.19 15.85 -2.91
N ILE A 228 -2.66 14.69 -2.60
CA ILE A 228 -2.77 14.11 -1.26
C ILE A 228 -1.72 14.77 -0.37
N GLY A 229 -2.18 15.55 0.61
CA GLY A 229 -1.27 16.24 1.52
C GLY A 229 -0.30 15.28 2.22
N ALA A 230 0.99 15.65 2.34
CA ALA A 230 2.00 14.76 2.90
C ALA A 230 1.62 14.19 4.28
N ARG A 231 0.94 14.98 5.12
CA ARG A 231 0.43 14.56 6.45
C ARG A 231 -0.68 13.51 6.40
N HIS A 232 -1.23 13.25 5.22
CA HIS A 232 -2.22 12.21 4.95
C HIS A 232 -1.61 10.96 4.33
N ILE A 233 -0.29 10.93 4.17
CA ILE A 233 0.47 9.77 3.69
C ILE A 233 1.23 9.18 4.88
N THR A 234 1.04 7.87 5.13
CA THR A 234 1.74 7.14 6.19
C THR A 234 2.57 6.02 5.57
N VAL A 235 3.85 6.00 5.85
CA VAL A 235 4.75 4.88 5.52
C VAL A 235 4.93 4.04 6.77
N SER A 236 4.60 2.74 6.68
CA SER A 236 4.82 1.77 7.75
C SER A 236 6.04 0.92 7.43
N THR A 237 6.89 0.66 8.40
CA THR A 237 8.10 -0.16 8.25
C THR A 237 8.33 -1.06 9.44
N VAL A 238 8.90 -2.23 9.21
CA VAL A 238 9.38 -3.13 10.28
C VAL A 238 10.63 -2.59 10.99
N GLY A 239 11.21 -1.48 10.50
CA GLY A 239 12.35 -0.84 11.15
C GLY A 239 13.69 -1.08 10.44
N LEU A 240 13.75 -0.85 9.12
CA LEU A 240 15.00 -0.81 8.38
C LEU A 240 15.75 0.48 8.72
N ILE A 241 16.60 0.45 9.75
CA ILE A 241 17.23 1.63 10.37
C ILE A 241 17.94 2.53 9.35
N PRO A 242 18.79 2.05 8.44
CA PRO A 242 19.45 2.93 7.48
C PRO A 242 18.47 3.73 6.63
N GLN A 243 17.37 3.10 6.20
CA GLN A 243 16.34 3.72 5.37
C GLN A 243 15.45 4.69 6.18
N ILE A 244 15.23 4.43 7.48
CA ILE A 244 14.56 5.39 8.37
C ILE A 244 15.38 6.68 8.46
N LEU A 245 16.68 6.57 8.67
CA LEU A 245 17.58 7.74 8.73
C LEU A 245 17.66 8.48 7.40
N GLN A 246 17.73 7.73 6.29
CA GLN A 246 17.68 8.32 4.95
C GLN A 246 16.35 9.05 4.69
N LEU A 247 15.22 8.52 5.18
CA LEU A 247 13.89 9.14 5.02
C LEU A 247 13.80 10.48 5.79
N ALA A 248 14.55 10.64 6.88
CA ALA A 248 14.62 11.90 7.61
C ALA A 248 15.22 13.04 6.78
N GLU A 249 16.04 12.73 5.76
CA GLU A 249 16.71 13.69 4.87
C GLU A 249 15.85 14.09 3.65
N GLU A 250 14.72 13.40 3.40
CA GLU A 250 13.90 13.61 2.19
C GLU A 250 13.01 14.87 2.21
N GLU A 251 13.03 15.67 3.27
CA GLU A 251 12.19 16.87 3.44
C GLU A 251 10.68 16.61 3.24
N LEU A 252 10.24 15.36 3.42
CA LEU A 252 8.85 14.93 3.27
C LEU A 252 8.13 14.98 4.62
N GLN A 253 7.05 15.74 4.71
CA GLN A 253 6.23 15.86 5.93
C GLN A 253 5.20 14.73 6.08
N ILE A 254 5.60 13.49 5.76
CA ILE A 254 4.78 12.29 5.88
C ILE A 254 4.72 11.77 7.32
N ASN A 255 3.82 10.84 7.60
CA ASN A 255 3.81 10.10 8.85
C ASN A 255 4.66 8.84 8.71
N LEU A 256 5.50 8.58 9.72
CA LEU A 256 6.23 7.32 9.85
C LEU A 256 5.57 6.45 10.92
N ALA A 257 5.25 5.21 10.55
CA ALA A 257 4.75 4.18 11.45
C ALA A 257 5.77 3.04 11.54
N ILE A 258 6.06 2.62 12.77
CA ILE A 258 7.01 1.53 13.06
C ILE A 258 6.22 0.30 13.51
N SER A 259 6.31 -0.77 12.76
CA SER A 259 5.82 -2.09 13.16
C SER A 259 6.73 -2.65 14.27
N LEU A 260 6.42 -2.34 15.52
CA LEU A 260 7.24 -2.70 16.67
C LEU A 260 6.86 -4.07 17.24
N HIS A 261 5.60 -4.26 17.57
CA HIS A 261 4.90 -5.47 18.01
C HIS A 261 5.47 -6.18 19.26
N ALA A 262 6.56 -5.70 19.84
CA ALA A 262 7.08 -6.17 21.11
C ALA A 262 7.96 -5.11 21.78
N PRO A 263 8.07 -5.09 23.13
CA PRO A 263 8.85 -4.09 23.84
C PRO A 263 10.30 -4.53 24.09
N ASP A 264 10.67 -5.77 23.75
CA ASP A 264 12.00 -6.33 23.96
C ASP A 264 12.44 -7.27 22.83
N ASN A 265 13.75 -7.54 22.75
CA ASN A 265 14.34 -8.35 21.69
C ASN A 265 13.92 -9.81 21.73
N ASN A 266 13.70 -10.36 22.91
CA ASN A 266 13.31 -11.77 23.05
C ASN A 266 11.93 -12.01 22.43
N THR A 267 10.95 -11.21 22.83
CA THR A 267 9.59 -11.29 22.30
C THR A 267 9.54 -10.93 20.81
N ARG A 268 10.25 -9.85 20.39
CA ARG A 268 10.22 -9.39 19.01
C ARG A 268 10.86 -10.39 18.04
N SER A 269 11.95 -11.04 18.43
CA SER A 269 12.66 -12.00 17.57
C SER A 269 11.86 -13.27 17.27
N GLN A 270 10.86 -13.60 18.10
CA GLN A 270 9.98 -14.75 17.88
C GLN A 270 8.99 -14.50 16.73
N THR A 271 8.58 -13.27 16.53
CA THR A 271 7.55 -12.91 15.54
C THR A 271 8.10 -12.12 14.35
N MET A 272 9.23 -11.44 14.53
CA MET A 272 9.83 -10.56 13.52
C MET A 272 11.32 -10.86 13.35
N PRO A 273 11.72 -11.69 12.39
CA PRO A 273 13.13 -12.07 12.16
C PRO A 273 14.08 -10.89 11.95
N VAL A 274 13.58 -9.78 11.42
CA VAL A 274 14.34 -8.53 11.20
C VAL A 274 14.97 -7.99 12.48
N ASN A 275 14.42 -8.33 13.66
CA ASN A 275 14.95 -7.90 14.96
C ASN A 275 16.38 -8.37 15.22
N LYS A 276 16.78 -9.52 14.66
CA LYS A 276 18.16 -10.04 14.75
C LYS A 276 19.17 -9.06 14.13
N ARG A 277 18.76 -8.31 13.10
CA ARG A 277 19.59 -7.32 12.43
C ARG A 277 19.44 -5.91 13.01
N TYR A 278 18.25 -5.58 13.48
CA TYR A 278 17.91 -4.28 14.03
C TYR A 278 17.21 -4.45 15.38
N PRO A 279 17.96 -4.57 16.48
CA PRO A 279 17.42 -4.70 17.82
C PRO A 279 16.50 -3.54 18.22
N VAL A 280 15.60 -3.80 19.16
CA VAL A 280 14.57 -2.84 19.58
C VAL A 280 15.18 -1.50 20.03
N GLU A 281 16.26 -1.55 20.80
CA GLU A 281 16.91 -0.35 21.35
C GLU A 281 17.51 0.52 20.24
N ASP A 282 18.13 -0.12 19.23
CA ASP A 282 18.71 0.57 18.08
C ASP A 282 17.62 1.21 17.22
N LEU A 283 16.51 0.49 17.03
CA LEU A 283 15.35 0.98 16.32
C LEU A 283 14.74 2.21 17.01
N VAL A 284 14.58 2.16 18.34
CA VAL A 284 14.03 3.30 19.09
C VAL A 284 15.00 4.50 19.06
N ARG A 285 16.32 4.28 19.10
CA ARG A 285 17.30 5.36 18.89
C ARG A 285 17.15 6.00 17.50
N ALA A 286 17.00 5.20 16.46
CA ALA A 286 16.73 5.72 15.09
C ALA A 286 15.43 6.52 15.03
N CYS A 287 14.38 6.10 15.76
CA CYS A 287 13.14 6.85 15.88
C CYS A 287 13.33 8.21 16.56
N HIS A 288 14.14 8.29 17.60
CA HIS A 288 14.50 9.57 18.23
C HIS A 288 15.23 10.49 17.22
N THR A 289 16.21 9.96 16.50
CA THR A 289 16.93 10.71 15.45
C THR A 289 15.96 11.24 14.38
N TYR A 290 15.07 10.39 13.87
CA TYR A 290 14.06 10.78 12.89
C TYR A 290 13.11 11.85 13.44
N ALA A 291 12.57 11.66 14.65
CA ALA A 291 11.64 12.60 15.28
C ALA A 291 12.29 13.97 15.50
N ASN A 292 13.54 14.01 15.95
CA ASN A 292 14.28 15.25 16.16
C ASN A 292 14.60 15.97 14.84
N ALA A 293 15.00 15.24 13.79
CA ALA A 293 15.30 15.81 12.49
C ALA A 293 14.06 16.36 11.76
N THR A 294 12.92 15.69 11.88
CA THR A 294 11.70 16.03 11.14
C THR A 294 10.67 16.82 11.95
N ASN A 295 10.86 16.92 13.26
CA ASN A 295 9.86 17.41 14.22
C ASN A 295 8.49 16.73 14.07
N ARG A 296 8.50 15.42 13.72
CA ARG A 296 7.30 14.63 13.48
C ARG A 296 7.11 13.57 14.56
N ARG A 297 5.84 13.33 14.91
CA ARG A 297 5.45 12.25 15.82
C ARG A 297 5.65 10.90 15.13
N ILE A 298 6.22 9.92 15.85
CA ILE A 298 6.32 8.53 15.43
C ILE A 298 5.03 7.79 15.80
N PHE A 299 4.52 6.99 14.90
CA PHE A 299 3.46 6.04 15.19
C PHE A 299 4.08 4.65 15.40
N PHE A 300 3.67 3.94 16.45
CA PHE A 300 4.05 2.55 16.65
C PHE A 300 2.82 1.67 16.44
N GLU A 301 2.91 0.75 15.50
CA GLU A 301 1.92 -0.28 15.32
C GLU A 301 2.29 -1.46 16.22
N TYR A 302 1.37 -1.88 17.08
CA TYR A 302 1.56 -2.96 18.04
C TYR A 302 0.43 -3.96 17.91
N VAL A 303 0.69 -5.08 17.23
CA VAL A 303 -0.25 -6.20 17.12
C VAL A 303 -0.27 -6.93 18.47
N LEU A 304 -1.45 -7.01 19.08
CA LEU A 304 -1.67 -7.75 20.32
C LEU A 304 -1.92 -9.22 19.98
N LEU A 305 -1.06 -10.10 20.50
CA LEU A 305 -1.09 -11.55 20.37
C LEU A 305 -1.42 -12.13 21.75
N LYS A 306 -2.55 -12.82 21.86
CA LYS A 306 -3.05 -13.36 23.13
C LYS A 306 -1.99 -14.19 23.85
N GLU A 307 -1.77 -13.91 25.13
CA GLU A 307 -0.84 -14.61 26.03
C GLU A 307 0.65 -14.54 25.60
N GLN A 308 1.00 -13.73 24.59
CA GLN A 308 2.39 -13.60 24.12
C GLN A 308 2.97 -12.21 24.38
N ASN A 309 2.25 -11.16 24.01
CA ASN A 309 2.76 -9.78 24.10
C ASN A 309 1.70 -8.79 24.63
N ASP A 310 0.57 -9.27 25.13
CA ASP A 310 -0.60 -8.46 25.47
C ASP A 310 -0.80 -8.26 27.00
N SER A 311 0.18 -8.68 27.83
CA SER A 311 0.10 -8.49 29.28
C SER A 311 0.38 -7.05 29.72
N VAL A 312 -0.05 -6.71 30.95
CA VAL A 312 0.23 -5.40 31.56
C VAL A 312 1.73 -5.18 31.76
N GLU A 313 2.51 -6.24 32.07
CA GLU A 313 3.97 -6.16 32.18
C GLU A 313 4.60 -5.77 30.83
N GLN A 314 4.10 -6.32 29.72
CA GLN A 314 4.56 -5.96 28.38
C GLN A 314 4.22 -4.48 28.05
N ALA A 315 3.03 -4.02 28.45
CA ALA A 315 2.66 -2.60 28.33
C ALA A 315 3.59 -1.68 29.12
N GLN A 316 3.96 -2.07 30.36
CA GLN A 316 4.89 -1.31 31.18
C GLN A 316 6.32 -1.30 30.60
N LYS A 317 6.79 -2.42 30.05
CA LYS A 317 8.07 -2.48 29.33
C LYS A 317 8.05 -1.55 28.13
N LEU A 318 6.97 -1.57 27.33
CA LEU A 318 6.79 -0.69 26.18
C LEU A 318 6.74 0.79 26.61
N GLY A 319 6.03 1.09 27.69
CA GLY A 319 5.98 2.44 28.25
C GLY A 319 7.36 2.97 28.65
N ARG A 320 8.19 2.15 29.30
CA ARG A 320 9.58 2.51 29.64
C ARG A 320 10.44 2.69 28.39
N LEU A 321 10.32 1.81 27.41
CA LEU A 321 11.08 1.84 26.15
C LEU A 321 10.82 3.12 25.35
N LEU A 322 9.57 3.58 25.29
CA LEU A 322 9.14 4.74 24.50
C LEU A 322 9.12 6.05 25.31
N ASN A 323 9.54 6.01 26.57
CA ASN A 323 9.52 7.21 27.42
C ASN A 323 10.37 8.34 26.81
N GLY A 324 9.82 9.56 26.80
CA GLY A 324 10.50 10.74 26.23
C GLY A 324 10.46 10.85 24.70
N LEU A 325 9.93 9.85 23.99
CA LEU A 325 9.74 9.93 22.54
C LEU A 325 8.37 10.55 22.20
N HIS A 326 8.37 11.53 21.32
CA HIS A 326 7.11 12.08 20.77
C HIS A 326 6.44 11.03 19.86
N CYS A 327 5.57 10.20 20.42
CA CYS A 327 4.99 9.06 19.72
C CYS A 327 3.48 8.88 20.01
N HIS A 328 2.90 7.93 19.31
CA HIS A 328 1.56 7.39 19.52
C HIS A 328 1.56 5.89 19.22
N VAL A 329 0.90 5.10 20.04
CA VAL A 329 0.83 3.64 19.85
C VAL A 329 -0.57 3.25 19.33
N ASN A 330 -0.61 2.57 18.19
CA ASN A 330 -1.81 1.92 17.69
C ASN A 330 -1.81 0.45 18.13
N LEU A 331 -2.74 0.09 19.00
CA LEU A 331 -2.95 -1.28 19.47
C LEU A 331 -3.89 -1.99 18.49
N ILE A 332 -3.46 -3.13 17.96
CA ILE A 332 -4.18 -3.87 16.91
C ILE A 332 -4.38 -5.30 17.42
N PRO A 333 -5.56 -5.69 17.91
CA PRO A 333 -5.83 -7.11 18.15
C PRO A 333 -5.55 -7.89 16.86
N VAL A 334 -4.81 -9.00 16.93
CA VAL A 334 -4.41 -9.75 15.75
C VAL A 334 -5.64 -10.21 14.95
N ASN A 335 -5.54 -10.13 13.63
CA ASN A 335 -6.48 -10.82 12.75
C ASN A 335 -5.94 -12.23 12.51
N PRO A 336 -6.64 -13.29 12.95
CA PRO A 336 -6.20 -14.65 12.70
C PRO A 336 -6.01 -14.90 11.21
N THR A 337 -4.92 -15.56 10.86
CA THR A 337 -4.64 -16.06 9.51
C THR A 337 -4.78 -17.57 9.49
N LYS A 338 -5.10 -18.17 8.35
CA LYS A 338 -5.30 -19.63 8.22
C LYS A 338 -4.08 -20.43 8.67
N SER A 339 -2.89 -19.90 8.47
CA SER A 339 -1.62 -20.56 8.77
C SER A 339 -0.96 -20.06 10.04
N GLY A 340 -1.54 -19.08 10.73
CA GLY A 340 -0.95 -18.46 11.91
C GLY A 340 -1.39 -19.13 13.20
N PRO A 341 -0.46 -19.38 14.17
CA PRO A 341 -0.79 -19.99 15.46
C PRO A 341 -1.39 -18.99 16.46
N PHE A 342 -1.65 -17.74 16.05
CA PHE A 342 -1.96 -16.67 16.97
C PHE A 342 -3.45 -16.49 17.17
N GLU A 343 -3.85 -16.38 18.46
CA GLU A 343 -5.20 -16.02 18.85
C GLU A 343 -5.33 -14.53 19.11
N ARG A 344 -6.55 -14.05 18.92
CA ARG A 344 -6.90 -12.66 19.16
C ARG A 344 -6.99 -12.36 20.65
N THR A 345 -6.35 -11.28 21.08
CA THR A 345 -6.49 -10.69 22.41
C THR A 345 -7.92 -10.20 22.63
N ASP A 346 -8.50 -10.49 23.77
CA ASP A 346 -9.82 -9.99 24.14
C ASP A 346 -9.82 -8.48 24.45
N LEU A 347 -11.01 -7.89 24.42
CA LEU A 347 -11.16 -6.43 24.59
C LEU A 347 -10.72 -5.95 25.97
N LYS A 348 -10.88 -6.79 27.02
CA LYS A 348 -10.48 -6.43 28.39
C LYS A 348 -8.96 -6.35 28.48
N ALA A 349 -8.23 -7.39 28.04
CA ALA A 349 -6.78 -7.41 28.02
C ALA A 349 -6.20 -6.26 27.18
N ALA A 350 -6.80 -5.97 26.01
CA ALA A 350 -6.40 -4.84 25.18
C ALA A 350 -6.59 -3.47 25.88
N LYS A 351 -7.66 -3.29 26.66
CA LYS A 351 -7.88 -2.08 27.47
C LYS A 351 -6.94 -2.00 28.66
N ASP A 352 -6.65 -3.13 29.32
CA ASP A 352 -5.70 -3.20 30.44
C ASP A 352 -4.29 -2.84 29.94
N PHE A 353 -3.88 -3.35 28.76
CA PHE A 353 -2.64 -2.96 28.09
C PHE A 353 -2.60 -1.44 27.80
N GLN A 354 -3.68 -0.90 27.25
CA GLN A 354 -3.82 0.55 27.01
C GLN A 354 -3.69 1.36 28.31
N GLY A 355 -4.29 0.89 29.40
CA GLY A 355 -4.16 1.45 30.74
C GLY A 355 -2.71 1.46 31.25
N GLY A 356 -1.97 0.39 30.99
CA GLY A 356 -0.54 0.27 31.30
C GLY A 356 0.30 1.33 30.58
N LEU A 357 0.06 1.60 29.29
CA LEU A 357 0.75 2.65 28.54
C LEU A 357 0.43 4.05 29.06
N LYS A 358 -0.82 4.29 29.48
CA LYS A 358 -1.27 5.59 30.01
C LYS A 358 -0.48 5.99 31.26
N GLN A 359 -0.02 5.04 32.08
CA GLN A 359 0.78 5.31 33.28
C GLN A 359 2.14 5.96 32.94
N TYR A 360 2.65 5.74 31.72
CA TYR A 360 3.87 6.34 31.19
C TYR A 360 3.62 7.57 30.32
N GLY A 361 2.37 8.09 30.27
CA GLY A 361 2.02 9.23 29.42
C GLY A 361 2.03 8.91 27.93
N ILE A 362 2.07 7.63 27.53
CA ILE A 362 2.09 7.25 26.11
C ILE A 362 0.65 7.25 25.56
N PRO A 363 0.33 8.13 24.61
CA PRO A 363 -1.00 8.14 23.98
C PRO A 363 -1.16 6.90 23.10
N SER A 364 -2.31 6.24 23.21
CA SER A 364 -2.58 5.03 22.44
C SER A 364 -4.03 4.95 21.97
N THR A 365 -4.24 4.24 20.85
CA THR A 365 -5.56 3.97 20.29
C THR A 365 -5.73 2.48 20.05
N LEU A 366 -6.82 1.92 20.56
CA LEU A 366 -7.23 0.57 20.20
C LEU A 366 -7.95 0.64 18.84
N ARG A 367 -7.37 0.00 17.84
CA ARG A 367 -7.92 -0.02 16.49
C ARG A 367 -9.16 -0.89 16.42
N MET A 368 -10.24 -0.32 15.91
CA MET A 368 -11.41 -1.09 15.47
C MET A 368 -11.15 -1.62 14.07
N GLU A 369 -11.33 -2.90 13.90
CA GLU A 369 -11.09 -3.58 12.62
C GLU A 369 -12.20 -3.28 11.62
N LYS A 370 -11.82 -3.27 10.34
CA LYS A 370 -12.73 -3.12 9.20
C LYS A 370 -12.44 -4.18 8.14
N GLY A 371 -13.50 -4.69 7.50
CA GLY A 371 -13.37 -5.61 6.38
C GLY A 371 -12.82 -7.00 6.75
N ILE A 372 -13.05 -7.49 7.99
CA ILE A 372 -12.63 -8.83 8.42
C ILE A 372 -13.32 -9.90 7.56
N ASP A 373 -14.61 -9.71 7.27
CA ASP A 373 -15.47 -10.60 6.48
C ASP A 373 -14.94 -10.85 5.06
N ILE A 374 -14.14 -9.91 4.54
CA ILE A 374 -13.49 -10.01 3.23
C ILE A 374 -11.98 -10.23 3.32
N ASN A 375 -11.41 -10.54 4.49
CA ASN A 375 -9.98 -10.66 4.75
C ASN A 375 -9.18 -9.43 4.27
N ALA A 376 -9.68 -8.23 4.58
CA ALA A 376 -9.01 -6.96 4.27
C ALA A 376 -8.26 -6.37 5.47
N GLY A 377 -8.22 -7.07 6.60
CA GLY A 377 -7.49 -6.65 7.79
C GLY A 377 -5.97 -6.70 7.63
N CYS A 378 -5.27 -5.97 8.51
CA CYS A 378 -3.81 -6.00 8.55
C CYS A 378 -3.30 -7.44 8.73
N GLY A 379 -2.32 -7.85 7.92
CA GLY A 379 -1.72 -9.18 7.93
C GLY A 379 -2.47 -10.25 7.12
N GLN A 380 -3.69 -9.99 6.62
CA GLN A 380 -4.53 -10.99 5.92
C GLN A 380 -4.46 -10.93 4.39
N LEU A 381 -3.73 -9.96 3.81
CA LEU A 381 -3.71 -9.78 2.37
C LEU A 381 -3.09 -10.99 1.64
N ARG A 382 -3.71 -11.34 0.51
CA ARG A 382 -3.43 -12.48 -0.37
C ARG A 382 -3.84 -13.86 0.17
N GLU A 383 -4.42 -13.96 1.36
CA GLU A 383 -4.80 -15.26 1.93
C GLU A 383 -5.89 -15.97 1.12
N ARG A 384 -6.89 -15.23 0.62
CA ARG A 384 -7.99 -15.77 -0.23
C ARG A 384 -7.63 -15.90 -1.71
N ALA A 385 -6.67 -15.14 -2.23
CA ALA A 385 -6.31 -15.20 -3.65
C ALA A 385 -5.78 -16.58 -4.04
N ILE A 386 -5.04 -17.23 -3.13
CA ILE A 386 -4.52 -18.60 -3.31
C ILE A 386 -5.65 -19.61 -3.43
N ASP A 387 -6.70 -19.48 -2.63
CA ASP A 387 -7.84 -20.42 -2.62
C ASP A 387 -8.72 -20.34 -3.89
N ILE A 388 -8.83 -19.14 -4.47
CA ILE A 388 -9.77 -18.87 -5.57
C ILE A 388 -9.13 -19.07 -6.94
N LEU A 389 -7.85 -18.75 -7.08
CA LEU A 389 -7.13 -18.80 -8.35
C LEU A 389 -6.23 -20.03 -8.50
N GLY A 390 -6.09 -20.85 -7.45
CA GLY A 390 -5.32 -22.11 -7.50
C GLY A 390 -3.81 -21.91 -7.69
N THR A 391 -3.27 -20.74 -7.33
CA THR A 391 -1.84 -20.38 -7.48
C THR A 391 -1.18 -20.03 -6.16
#